data_5f8cfe418bfecd9cae0eb6495fb3c1d2
#
_entry.id   5f8cfe418bfecd9cae0eb6495fb3c1d2
#
_cell.length_a   1.000
_cell.length_b   1.000
_cell.length_c   1.000
_cell.angle_alpha   90.00
_cell.angle_beta   90.00
_cell.angle_gamma   90.00
#
_symmetry.space_group_name_H-M   'P 1'
#
loop_
_entity.id
_entity.type
_entity.pdbx_description
1 polymer ?
#
loop_
_entity_poly.entity_id
_entity_poly.type
_entity_poly.pdbx_seq_one_letter_code
_entity_poly.pdbx_strand_id
1 'polypeptide(L)'
;MIITTCAACAAPLPRLAKQCSRCKTRYCGSACQAQHWNEGGHDVLCKKIKKCGGAEQHYANEKYTEAVAVAAEACTEDTKGQTCYICTQALHWKTNKGLVRRCACRGTSGFAHVSCLAEQAKILVAEAEENNLGDKVLNERWARWDSCGICKQQHHGVVACALGWACWSTYVGRPERDWTRRLAMTQLGNGLWEAKRSADALSVYEAELSMLRRLGGSENAIITVQSNLANAYKRLGRSEQALRLRREVYSGRLRLDGEESMSTLKAANNYAASFLVLGCYEEVSTLLKKQIPVVRRVVGESDILTLNMRLCYARALYGDNRATLIDIREAVTTLEETERIARRVLGSAHPVAAGIEGSLRLALRMLSARGRLEVCL
;
A
#
# COMPACT_ATOMS: atom_id res chain seq x y z
N MET A 1 -4.26 14.29 5.81
CA MET A 1 -4.63 14.53 4.42
C MET A 1 -3.62 15.50 3.87
N ILE A 2 -2.99 15.17 2.80
CA ILE A 2 -2.38 16.19 1.95
C ILE A 2 -3.55 17.07 1.57
N ILE A 3 -3.43 18.39 1.71
CA ILE A 3 -4.57 19.28 1.55
C ILE A 3 -5.00 19.28 0.08
N THR A 4 -5.86 18.33 -0.26
CA THR A 4 -6.46 18.16 -1.59
C THR A 4 -7.87 18.75 -1.64
N THR A 5 -8.40 19.15 -0.48
CA THR A 5 -9.75 19.69 -0.34
C THR A 5 -9.75 21.09 0.24
N CYS A 6 -10.78 21.84 -0.09
CA CYS A 6 -11.02 23.20 0.43
C CYS A 6 -11.24 23.18 1.94
N ALA A 7 -10.54 24.05 2.66
CA ALA A 7 -10.65 24.14 4.12
C ALA A 7 -12.04 24.59 4.63
N ALA A 8 -12.87 25.19 3.76
CA ALA A 8 -14.21 25.65 4.13
C ALA A 8 -15.31 24.62 3.76
N CYS A 9 -15.33 24.15 2.49
CA CYS A 9 -16.44 23.34 1.96
C CYS A 9 -16.06 21.89 1.66
N ALA A 10 -14.84 21.46 1.98
CA ALA A 10 -14.29 20.14 1.71
C ALA A 10 -14.28 19.68 0.24
N ALA A 11 -14.69 20.54 -0.71
CA ALA A 11 -14.62 20.23 -2.13
C ALA A 11 -13.17 20.04 -2.61
N PRO A 12 -12.92 19.24 -3.65
CA PRO A 12 -11.60 19.10 -4.25
C PRO A 12 -11.00 20.46 -4.65
N LEU A 13 -9.72 20.67 -4.40
CA LEU A 13 -9.05 21.90 -4.73
C LEU A 13 -8.74 21.98 -6.25
N PRO A 14 -9.01 23.11 -6.90
CA PRO A 14 -8.59 23.34 -8.27
C PRO A 14 -7.06 23.43 -8.35
N ARG A 15 -6.52 23.27 -9.57
CA ARG A 15 -5.08 23.31 -9.84
C ARG A 15 -4.42 24.60 -9.32
N LEU A 16 -5.12 25.74 -9.42
CA LEU A 16 -4.72 27.06 -8.92
C LEU A 16 -5.58 27.45 -7.72
N ALA A 17 -5.53 26.66 -6.67
CA ALA A 17 -6.29 26.91 -5.47
C ALA A 17 -5.87 28.20 -4.77
N LYS A 18 -6.87 29.00 -4.34
CA LYS A 18 -6.66 30.19 -3.54
C LYS A 18 -5.97 29.81 -2.21
N GLN A 19 -5.09 30.68 -1.72
CA GLN A 19 -4.38 30.43 -0.46
C GLN A 19 -4.45 31.64 0.47
N CYS A 20 -4.53 31.37 1.77
CA CYS A 20 -4.28 32.40 2.77
C CYS A 20 -2.81 32.87 2.66
N SER A 21 -2.61 34.17 2.50
CA SER A 21 -1.26 34.76 2.36
C SER A 21 -0.36 34.49 3.57
N ARG A 22 -0.94 34.39 4.79
CA ARG A 22 -0.23 34.23 6.05
C ARG A 22 0.15 32.76 6.35
N CYS A 23 -0.82 31.84 6.27
CA CYS A 23 -0.66 30.47 6.77
C CYS A 23 -0.75 29.38 5.67
N LYS A 24 -0.95 29.79 4.42
CA LYS A 24 -1.04 28.90 3.23
C LYS A 24 -2.22 27.90 3.26
N THR A 25 -3.23 28.11 4.10
CA THR A 25 -4.48 27.34 4.04
C THR A 25 -5.12 27.52 2.66
N ARG A 26 -5.60 26.43 2.06
CA ARG A 26 -6.05 26.36 0.66
C ARG A 26 -7.56 26.33 0.57
N TYR A 27 -8.09 27.00 -0.46
CA TYR A 27 -9.53 27.16 -0.73
C TYR A 27 -9.83 26.95 -2.21
N CYS A 28 -11.03 26.46 -2.53
CA CYS A 28 -11.47 26.33 -3.92
C CYS A 28 -11.72 27.72 -4.58
N GLY A 29 -12.01 28.75 -3.78
CA GLY A 29 -12.24 30.11 -4.27
C GLY A 29 -12.20 31.14 -3.15
N SER A 30 -12.35 32.43 -3.54
CA SER A 30 -12.35 33.56 -2.59
C SER A 30 -13.54 33.55 -1.64
N ALA A 31 -14.71 33.12 -2.09
CA ALA A 31 -15.91 33.01 -1.25
C ALA A 31 -15.67 32.04 -0.08
N CYS A 32 -15.11 30.86 -0.33
CA CYS A 32 -14.78 29.90 0.72
C CYS A 32 -13.69 30.43 1.66
N GLN A 33 -12.75 31.23 1.16
CA GLN A 33 -11.74 31.86 2.02
C GLN A 33 -12.38 32.90 2.95
N ALA A 34 -13.29 33.74 2.44
CA ALA A 34 -14.01 34.75 3.23
C ALA A 34 -14.93 34.08 4.27
N GLN A 35 -15.69 33.06 3.85
CA GLN A 35 -16.55 32.31 4.76
C GLN A 35 -15.74 31.67 5.90
N HIS A 36 -14.64 30.99 5.60
CA HIS A 36 -13.81 30.35 6.62
C HIS A 36 -13.15 31.37 7.56
N TRP A 37 -12.85 32.57 7.05
CA TRP A 37 -12.31 33.64 7.86
C TRP A 37 -13.36 34.18 8.86
N ASN A 38 -14.58 34.46 8.38
CA ASN A 38 -15.62 35.14 9.17
C ASN A 38 -16.40 34.16 10.08
N GLU A 39 -16.67 32.94 9.61
CA GLU A 39 -17.56 31.97 10.25
C GLU A 39 -16.83 30.72 10.71
N GLY A 40 -15.75 30.34 10.03
CA GLY A 40 -14.99 29.09 10.27
C GLY A 40 -13.85 29.23 11.27
N GLY A 41 -13.70 30.37 11.94
CA GLY A 41 -12.68 30.59 12.99
C GLY A 41 -11.23 30.64 12.48
N HIS A 42 -11.03 30.83 11.17
CA HIS A 42 -9.67 30.89 10.60
C HIS A 42 -8.88 32.11 11.07
N ASP A 43 -9.53 33.22 11.37
CA ASP A 43 -8.95 34.44 11.94
C ASP A 43 -8.14 34.15 13.24
N VAL A 44 -8.71 33.33 14.13
CA VAL A 44 -8.09 32.87 15.37
C VAL A 44 -7.00 31.84 15.10
N LEU A 45 -7.28 30.84 14.23
CA LEU A 45 -6.37 29.75 13.92
C LEU A 45 -5.19 30.15 13.05
N CYS A 46 -5.31 31.21 12.25
CA CYS A 46 -4.30 31.62 11.27
C CYS A 46 -2.91 31.84 11.88
N LYS A 47 -2.82 32.46 13.05
CA LYS A 47 -1.55 32.65 13.75
C LYS A 47 -0.93 31.34 14.23
N LYS A 48 -1.76 30.40 14.73
CA LYS A 48 -1.34 29.07 15.18
C LYS A 48 -0.81 28.27 14.02
N ILE A 49 -1.56 28.22 12.92
CA ILE A 49 -1.18 27.52 11.68
C ILE A 49 0.14 28.08 11.13
N LYS A 50 0.30 29.41 11.07
CA LYS A 50 1.55 30.04 10.62
C LYS A 50 2.74 29.64 11.51
N LYS A 51 2.58 29.67 12.84
CA LYS A 51 3.63 29.27 13.78
C LYS A 51 4.05 27.79 13.63
N CYS A 52 3.15 26.93 13.18
CA CYS A 52 3.44 25.51 12.91
C CYS A 52 4.16 25.26 11.57
N GLY A 53 4.45 26.30 10.77
CA GLY A 53 5.08 26.13 9.45
C GLY A 53 4.08 26.11 8.29
N GLY A 54 2.81 26.44 8.52
CA GLY A 54 1.75 26.48 7.52
C GLY A 54 0.70 25.37 7.67
N ALA A 55 -0.28 25.39 6.81
CA ALA A 55 -1.46 24.53 6.93
C ALA A 55 -1.13 23.03 6.80
N GLU A 56 -0.26 22.64 5.86
CA GLU A 56 0.11 21.23 5.68
C GLU A 56 0.83 20.68 6.91
N GLN A 57 1.76 21.44 7.47
CA GLN A 57 2.48 21.05 8.68
C GLN A 57 1.56 20.96 9.90
N HIS A 58 0.71 21.97 10.08
CA HIS A 58 -0.26 21.99 11.18
C HIS A 58 -1.17 20.77 11.15
N TYR A 59 -1.76 20.49 9.99
CA TYR A 59 -2.64 19.36 9.79
C TYR A 59 -1.91 18.01 9.95
N ALA A 60 -0.69 17.88 9.43
CA ALA A 60 0.13 16.69 9.60
C ALA A 60 0.40 16.39 11.07
N ASN A 61 0.73 17.43 11.87
CA ASN A 61 0.98 17.30 13.29
C ASN A 61 -0.28 16.89 14.07
N GLU A 62 -1.45 17.44 13.74
CA GLU A 62 -2.73 17.05 14.34
C GLU A 62 -3.05 15.58 14.05
N LYS A 63 -2.96 15.17 12.78
CA LYS A 63 -3.20 13.78 12.38
C LYS A 63 -2.19 12.80 12.96
N TYR A 64 -0.94 13.20 13.08
CA TYR A 64 0.07 12.42 13.79
C TYR A 64 -0.33 12.20 15.26
N THR A 65 -0.73 13.25 15.96
CA THR A 65 -1.15 13.16 17.36
C THR A 65 -2.35 12.24 17.56
N GLU A 66 -3.37 12.36 16.69
CA GLU A 66 -4.53 11.47 16.67
C GLU A 66 -4.13 10.01 16.42
N ALA A 67 -3.31 9.77 15.39
CA ALA A 67 -2.90 8.42 15.00
C ALA A 67 -2.06 7.73 16.08
N VAL A 68 -1.20 8.46 16.78
CA VAL A 68 -0.44 7.95 17.94
C VAL A 68 -1.36 7.53 19.07
N ALA A 69 -2.39 8.33 19.37
CA ALA A 69 -3.37 7.99 20.41
C ALA A 69 -4.12 6.70 20.06
N VAL A 70 -4.64 6.61 18.83
CA VAL A 70 -5.32 5.40 18.34
C VAL A 70 -4.41 4.17 18.36
N ALA A 71 -3.15 4.31 17.95
CA ALA A 71 -2.20 3.19 17.95
C ALA A 71 -1.86 2.71 19.37
N ALA A 72 -1.66 3.62 20.31
CA ALA A 72 -1.38 3.27 21.70
C ALA A 72 -2.59 2.60 22.35
N GLU A 73 -3.80 3.13 22.14
CA GLU A 73 -5.05 2.55 22.65
C GLU A 73 -5.26 1.12 22.12
N ALA A 74 -5.10 0.91 20.81
CA ALA A 74 -5.25 -0.41 20.19
C ALA A 74 -4.22 -1.44 20.63
N CYS A 75 -3.14 -1.05 21.29
CA CYS A 75 -2.09 -1.93 21.80
C CYS A 75 -2.07 -2.02 23.34
N THR A 76 -2.99 -1.37 24.04
CA THR A 76 -2.95 -1.24 25.51
C THR A 76 -2.87 -2.58 26.21
N GLU A 77 -3.70 -3.56 25.83
CA GLU A 77 -3.71 -4.88 26.47
C GLU A 77 -2.42 -5.66 26.21
N ASP A 78 -1.89 -5.59 24.98
CA ASP A 78 -0.67 -6.30 24.58
C ASP A 78 0.60 -5.73 25.25
N THR A 79 0.52 -4.50 25.77
CA THR A 79 1.69 -3.74 26.25
C THR A 79 1.72 -3.54 27.75
N LYS A 80 0.76 -4.10 28.50
CA LYS A 80 0.70 -4.02 29.96
C LYS A 80 2.00 -4.55 30.61
N GLY A 81 2.56 -3.77 31.53
CA GLY A 81 3.78 -4.14 32.27
C GLY A 81 5.07 -4.15 31.44
N GLN A 82 5.01 -3.66 30.19
CA GLN A 82 6.18 -3.57 29.32
C GLN A 82 6.81 -2.18 29.33
N THR A 83 8.04 -2.09 28.85
CA THR A 83 8.78 -0.85 28.66
C THR A 83 9.27 -0.72 27.21
N CYS A 84 9.47 0.52 26.78
CA CYS A 84 10.01 0.83 25.45
C CYS A 84 11.46 0.36 25.34
N TYR A 85 11.81 -0.41 24.32
CA TYR A 85 13.18 -0.85 24.11
C TYR A 85 14.17 0.28 23.72
N ILE A 86 13.65 1.47 23.42
CA ILE A 86 14.46 2.64 23.05
C ILE A 86 14.70 3.57 24.26
N CYS A 87 13.64 3.98 24.96
CA CYS A 87 13.74 4.93 26.07
C CYS A 87 13.53 4.31 27.48
N THR A 88 13.29 3.00 27.55
CA THR A 88 13.11 2.20 28.78
C THR A 88 11.89 2.60 29.66
N GLN A 89 11.07 3.52 29.22
CA GLN A 89 9.88 3.99 29.95
C GLN A 89 8.61 3.26 29.48
N ALA A 90 7.61 3.13 30.36
CA ALA A 90 6.28 2.62 30.02
C ALA A 90 5.42 3.68 29.29
N LEU A 91 5.53 4.94 29.68
CA LEU A 91 4.92 6.08 29.02
C LEU A 91 5.99 6.99 28.45
N HIS A 92 5.75 7.52 27.25
CA HIS A 92 6.70 8.41 26.59
C HIS A 92 6.77 9.76 27.33
N TRP A 93 7.97 10.13 27.77
CA TRP A 93 8.21 11.28 28.63
C TRP A 93 7.67 12.62 28.11
N LYS A 94 7.60 12.80 26.79
CA LYS A 94 7.15 14.04 26.14
C LYS A 94 5.67 14.05 25.77
N THR A 95 5.14 12.91 25.30
CA THR A 95 3.77 12.81 24.76
C THR A 95 2.81 12.15 25.72
N ASN A 96 3.29 11.55 26.78
CA ASN A 96 2.56 10.75 27.77
C ASN A 96 1.70 9.64 27.12
N LYS A 97 2.15 9.11 25.95
CA LYS A 97 1.47 8.03 25.22
C LYS A 97 2.09 6.69 25.53
N GLY A 98 1.26 5.64 25.48
CA GLY A 98 1.65 4.26 25.73
C GLY A 98 2.45 3.63 24.59
N LEU A 99 2.79 2.38 24.81
CA LEU A 99 3.58 1.54 23.91
C LEU A 99 2.72 0.97 22.77
N VAL A 100 3.40 0.57 21.70
CA VAL A 100 2.81 -0.17 20.58
C VAL A 100 3.70 -1.37 20.24
N ARG A 101 3.06 -2.41 19.64
CA ARG A 101 3.74 -3.52 18.98
C ARG A 101 2.85 -4.11 17.90
N ARG A 102 3.21 -3.96 16.64
CA ARG A 102 2.51 -4.55 15.48
C ARG A 102 3.52 -4.98 14.41
N CYS A 103 4.46 -5.82 14.82
CA CYS A 103 5.45 -6.48 13.98
C CYS A 103 5.51 -7.98 14.35
N ALA A 104 6.47 -8.74 13.83
CA ALA A 104 6.63 -10.17 14.10
C ALA A 104 7.39 -10.50 15.39
N CYS A 105 7.76 -9.51 16.22
CA CYS A 105 8.40 -9.76 17.51
C CYS A 105 7.50 -10.56 18.44
N ARG A 106 8.10 -11.42 19.26
CA ARG A 106 7.43 -12.29 20.24
C ARG A 106 7.94 -12.04 21.65
N GLY A 107 7.23 -12.56 22.65
CA GLY A 107 7.58 -12.42 24.06
C GLY A 107 7.64 -10.95 24.48
N THR A 108 8.70 -10.56 25.19
CA THR A 108 8.95 -9.22 25.73
C THR A 108 9.63 -8.26 24.74
N SER A 109 9.83 -8.66 23.48
CA SER A 109 10.55 -7.88 22.47
C SER A 109 9.62 -6.99 21.63
N GLY A 110 10.16 -5.89 21.11
CA GLY A 110 9.50 -5.07 20.09
C GLY A 110 8.50 -4.05 20.61
N PHE A 111 8.42 -3.82 21.92
CA PHE A 111 7.59 -2.75 22.48
C PHE A 111 8.29 -1.40 22.38
N ALA A 112 7.63 -0.42 21.80
CA ALA A 112 8.17 0.92 21.68
C ALA A 112 7.06 1.97 21.63
N HIS A 113 7.39 3.24 21.90
CA HIS A 113 6.51 4.35 21.57
C HIS A 113 6.61 4.68 20.08
N VAL A 114 5.51 5.03 19.44
CA VAL A 114 5.54 5.55 18.06
C VAL A 114 6.50 6.73 17.94
N SER A 115 6.51 7.62 18.95
CA SER A 115 7.42 8.77 18.99
C SER A 115 8.89 8.38 19.06
N CYS A 116 9.24 7.31 19.78
CA CYS A 116 10.62 6.81 19.84
C CYS A 116 11.04 6.19 18.51
N LEU A 117 10.15 5.39 17.87
CA LEU A 117 10.41 4.82 16.56
C LEU A 117 10.59 5.92 15.50
N ALA A 118 9.74 6.92 15.51
CA ALA A 118 9.81 8.06 14.59
C ALA A 118 11.10 8.87 14.77
N GLU A 119 11.50 9.16 16.00
CA GLU A 119 12.74 9.91 16.27
C GLU A 119 13.97 9.07 15.87
N GLN A 120 13.98 7.76 16.13
CA GLN A 120 15.04 6.86 15.66
C GLN A 120 15.17 6.87 14.14
N ALA A 121 14.04 6.75 13.43
CA ALA A 121 14.03 6.76 11.95
C ALA A 121 14.55 8.11 11.42
N LYS A 122 14.10 9.21 11.99
CA LYS A 122 14.51 10.57 11.62
C LYS A 122 16.01 10.78 11.82
N ILE A 123 16.58 10.39 12.96
CA ILE A 123 18.02 10.50 13.24
C ILE A 123 18.82 9.69 12.25
N LEU A 124 18.45 8.43 12.02
CA LEU A 124 19.18 7.54 11.11
C LEU A 124 19.19 8.02 9.66
N VAL A 125 18.08 8.60 9.20
CA VAL A 125 18.01 9.19 7.85
C VAL A 125 18.84 10.46 7.76
N ALA A 126 18.75 11.35 8.77
CA ALA A 126 19.54 12.57 8.80
C ALA A 126 21.07 12.28 8.80
N GLU A 127 21.51 11.33 9.63
CA GLU A 127 22.92 10.90 9.62
C GLU A 127 23.35 10.35 8.26
N ALA A 128 22.49 9.64 7.53
CA ALA A 128 22.81 9.12 6.21
C ALA A 128 22.93 10.24 5.17
N GLU A 129 22.05 11.25 5.25
CA GLU A 129 22.10 12.44 4.40
C GLU A 129 23.36 13.29 4.69
N GLU A 130 23.61 13.62 5.94
CA GLU A 130 24.73 14.46 6.38
C GLU A 130 26.11 13.86 6.05
N ASN A 131 26.22 12.52 6.18
CA ASN A 131 27.48 11.82 5.92
C ASN A 131 27.59 11.24 4.50
N ASN A 132 26.62 11.50 3.62
CA ASN A 132 26.59 11.01 2.22
C ASN A 132 26.85 9.51 2.11
N LEU A 133 26.16 8.69 2.92
CA LEU A 133 26.44 7.26 3.04
C LEU A 133 25.99 6.39 1.85
N GLY A 134 25.53 7.02 0.76
CA GLY A 134 25.07 6.36 -0.45
C GLY A 134 23.68 5.72 -0.35
N ASP A 135 23.08 5.45 -1.51
CA ASP A 135 21.67 5.06 -1.64
C ASP A 135 21.31 3.76 -0.90
N LYS A 136 22.21 2.79 -0.86
CA LYS A 136 21.96 1.51 -0.17
C LYS A 136 21.75 1.72 1.31
N VAL A 137 22.66 2.40 1.98
CA VAL A 137 22.57 2.68 3.42
C VAL A 137 21.38 3.58 3.72
N LEU A 138 21.14 4.58 2.88
CA LEU A 138 20.00 5.47 3.00
C LEU A 138 18.67 4.72 2.92
N ASN A 139 18.51 3.80 1.99
CA ASN A 139 17.33 2.94 1.88
C ASN A 139 17.17 2.00 3.10
N GLU A 140 18.25 1.41 3.61
CA GLU A 140 18.23 0.59 4.81
C GLU A 140 17.79 1.41 6.05
N ARG A 141 18.22 2.65 6.16
CA ARG A 141 17.82 3.56 7.24
C ARG A 141 16.41 4.08 7.06
N TRP A 142 16.00 4.38 5.82
CA TRP A 142 14.63 4.76 5.50
C TRP A 142 13.61 3.70 5.90
N ALA A 143 13.95 2.42 5.77
CA ALA A 143 13.09 1.32 6.17
C ALA A 143 12.69 1.35 7.66
N ARG A 144 13.31 2.18 8.49
CA ARG A 144 12.89 2.37 9.89
C ARG A 144 11.55 3.09 10.04
N TRP A 145 11.06 3.74 8.99
CA TRP A 145 9.74 4.35 8.99
C TRP A 145 8.60 3.32 8.89
N ASP A 146 8.89 2.10 8.42
CA ASP A 146 7.88 1.06 8.25
C ASP A 146 8.23 -0.28 8.91
N SER A 147 9.51 -0.51 9.24
CA SER A 147 9.99 -1.81 9.67
C SER A 147 10.60 -1.78 11.07
N CYS A 148 10.31 -2.82 11.84
CA CYS A 148 10.82 -2.99 13.19
C CYS A 148 12.35 -3.09 13.22
N GLY A 149 12.99 -2.34 14.11
CA GLY A 149 14.45 -2.37 14.30
C GLY A 149 15.01 -3.74 14.72
N ILE A 150 14.20 -4.55 15.37
CA ILE A 150 14.59 -5.84 15.94
C ILE A 150 14.36 -6.98 14.94
N CYS A 151 13.10 -7.25 14.57
CA CYS A 151 12.75 -8.39 13.72
C CYS A 151 12.80 -8.09 12.21
N LYS A 152 13.04 -6.85 11.80
CA LYS A 152 13.10 -6.38 10.40
C LYS A 152 11.80 -6.53 9.61
N GLN A 153 10.73 -6.98 10.24
CA GLN A 153 9.42 -7.10 9.62
C GLN A 153 8.66 -5.77 9.68
N GLN A 154 7.76 -5.57 8.73
CA GLN A 154 6.96 -4.36 8.67
C GLN A 154 6.02 -4.24 9.88
N HIS A 155 5.74 -3.01 10.25
CA HIS A 155 4.64 -2.67 11.14
C HIS A 155 3.31 -2.73 10.37
N HIS A 156 2.24 -3.11 11.06
CA HIS A 156 0.93 -3.32 10.45
C HIS A 156 -0.16 -2.47 11.10
N GLY A 157 -1.26 -2.29 10.38
CA GLY A 157 -2.48 -1.68 10.87
C GLY A 157 -2.29 -0.24 11.35
N VAL A 158 -2.86 0.07 12.51
CA VAL A 158 -2.86 1.45 13.06
C VAL A 158 -1.47 1.96 13.44
N VAL A 159 -0.53 1.07 13.77
CA VAL A 159 0.86 1.45 14.06
C VAL A 159 1.58 1.90 12.78
N ALA A 160 1.41 1.19 11.67
CA ALA A 160 1.92 1.60 10.37
C ALA A 160 1.34 2.97 9.94
N CYS A 161 0.05 3.21 10.22
CA CYS A 161 -0.60 4.49 9.97
C CYS A 161 0.02 5.62 10.81
N ALA A 162 0.25 5.38 12.10
CA ALA A 162 0.85 6.37 12.99
C ALA A 162 2.29 6.72 12.58
N LEU A 163 3.09 5.72 12.17
CA LEU A 163 4.43 5.94 11.61
C LEU A 163 4.39 6.65 10.26
N GLY A 164 3.40 6.36 9.40
CA GLY A 164 3.19 7.10 8.16
C GLY A 164 2.90 8.59 8.39
N TRP A 165 2.04 8.91 9.35
CA TRP A 165 1.79 10.30 9.75
C TRP A 165 3.01 10.96 10.39
N ALA A 166 3.78 10.24 11.22
CA ALA A 166 5.03 10.72 11.78
C ALA A 166 6.05 11.07 10.69
N CYS A 167 6.22 10.18 9.71
CA CYS A 167 7.09 10.39 8.57
C CYS A 167 6.66 11.63 7.76
N TRP A 168 5.38 11.72 7.41
CA TRP A 168 4.84 12.88 6.69
C TRP A 168 5.05 14.18 7.48
N SER A 169 4.70 14.20 8.76
CA SER A 169 4.91 15.36 9.65
C SER A 169 6.38 15.80 9.72
N THR A 170 7.32 14.87 9.61
CA THR A 170 8.76 15.15 9.62
C THR A 170 9.22 15.85 8.34
N TYR A 171 8.71 15.43 7.17
CA TYR A 171 9.26 15.86 5.88
C TYR A 171 8.35 16.77 5.05
N VAL A 172 7.12 17.04 5.48
CA VAL A 172 6.17 17.88 4.73
C VAL A 172 6.66 19.30 4.48
N GLY A 173 7.51 19.85 5.35
CA GLY A 173 8.10 21.17 5.21
C GLY A 173 9.24 21.28 4.19
N ARG A 174 9.78 20.15 3.70
CA ARG A 174 10.83 20.14 2.68
C ARG A 174 10.29 20.54 1.29
N PRO A 175 11.13 21.01 0.37
CA PRO A 175 10.70 21.33 -1.00
C PRO A 175 10.00 20.16 -1.69
N GLU A 176 9.04 20.44 -2.59
CA GLU A 176 8.30 19.37 -3.29
C GLU A 176 9.21 18.46 -4.13
N ARG A 177 10.36 18.95 -4.60
CA ARG A 177 11.35 18.15 -5.34
C ARG A 177 12.22 17.28 -4.46
N ASP A 178 12.15 17.46 -3.15
CA ASP A 178 12.93 16.67 -2.20
C ASP A 178 12.44 15.21 -2.18
N TRP A 179 13.38 14.29 -2.31
CA TRP A 179 13.09 12.86 -2.39
C TRP A 179 12.48 12.32 -1.08
N THR A 180 12.89 12.84 0.08
CA THR A 180 12.35 12.40 1.39
C THR A 180 10.90 12.85 1.55
N ARG A 181 10.54 14.05 1.09
CA ARG A 181 9.15 14.51 1.10
C ARG A 181 8.27 13.60 0.24
N ARG A 182 8.74 13.21 -0.95
CA ARG A 182 8.04 12.28 -1.83
C ARG A 182 7.88 10.90 -1.18
N LEU A 183 8.96 10.33 -0.67
CA LEU A 183 8.89 9.03 0.01
C LEU A 183 8.00 9.07 1.26
N ALA A 184 7.94 10.20 1.97
CA ALA A 184 7.02 10.38 3.10
C ALA A 184 5.55 10.39 2.68
N MET A 185 5.22 10.87 1.46
CA MET A 185 3.87 10.71 0.89
C MET A 185 3.55 9.23 0.65
N THR A 186 4.44 8.50 -0.01
CA THR A 186 4.30 7.06 -0.22
C THR A 186 4.13 6.33 1.11
N GLN A 187 4.95 6.66 2.12
CA GLN A 187 4.90 6.05 3.45
C GLN A 187 3.57 6.33 4.16
N LEU A 188 3.05 7.55 4.07
CA LEU A 188 1.73 7.89 4.58
C LEU A 188 0.63 7.09 3.88
N GLY A 189 0.67 7.03 2.55
CA GLY A 189 -0.29 6.25 1.77
C GLY A 189 -0.30 4.77 2.16
N ASN A 190 0.89 4.16 2.30
CA ASN A 190 1.05 2.78 2.73
C ASN A 190 0.52 2.56 4.16
N GLY A 191 0.82 3.45 5.09
CA GLY A 191 0.32 3.38 6.46
C GLY A 191 -1.20 3.48 6.55
N LEU A 192 -1.82 4.37 5.76
CA LEU A 192 -3.27 4.48 5.65
C LEU A 192 -3.89 3.23 5.04
N TRP A 193 -3.23 2.64 4.04
CA TRP A 193 -3.63 1.37 3.43
C TRP A 193 -3.64 0.24 4.46
N GLU A 194 -2.57 0.10 5.25
CA GLU A 194 -2.45 -0.90 6.31
C GLU A 194 -3.56 -0.76 7.38
N ALA A 195 -3.93 0.47 7.71
CA ALA A 195 -5.04 0.76 8.61
C ALA A 195 -6.44 0.61 7.98
N LYS A 196 -6.54 0.04 6.77
CA LYS A 196 -7.80 -0.13 6.01
C LYS A 196 -8.51 1.19 5.64
N ARG A 197 -7.80 2.33 5.69
CA ARG A 197 -8.30 3.65 5.29
C ARG A 197 -8.07 3.88 3.79
N SER A 198 -8.67 3.04 2.96
CA SER A 198 -8.38 2.97 1.52
C SER A 198 -8.74 4.25 0.75
N ALA A 199 -9.78 4.97 1.16
CA ALA A 199 -10.15 6.26 0.54
C ALA A 199 -9.12 7.37 0.83
N ASP A 200 -8.60 7.41 2.06
CA ASP A 200 -7.56 8.35 2.43
C ASP A 200 -6.23 8.03 1.72
N ALA A 201 -5.87 6.74 1.67
CA ALA A 201 -4.70 6.27 0.93
C ALA A 201 -4.79 6.64 -0.56
N LEU A 202 -5.97 6.46 -1.18
CA LEU A 202 -6.22 6.86 -2.56
C LEU A 202 -5.93 8.34 -2.77
N SER A 203 -6.47 9.22 -1.90
CA SER A 203 -6.26 10.67 -2.00
C SER A 203 -4.77 11.07 -1.91
N VAL A 204 -4.00 10.36 -1.06
CA VAL A 204 -2.56 10.59 -0.93
C VAL A 204 -1.82 10.17 -2.19
N TYR A 205 -2.10 8.98 -2.73
CA TYR A 205 -1.44 8.49 -3.96
C TYR A 205 -1.83 9.33 -5.20
N GLU A 206 -3.07 9.81 -5.29
CA GLU A 206 -3.50 10.73 -6.37
C GLU A 206 -2.72 12.05 -6.31
N ALA A 207 -2.53 12.60 -5.12
CA ALA A 207 -1.74 13.81 -4.91
C ALA A 207 -0.26 13.58 -5.25
N GLU A 208 0.31 12.43 -4.86
CA GLU A 208 1.69 12.05 -5.18
C GLU A 208 1.88 11.90 -6.69
N LEU A 209 0.98 11.19 -7.38
CA LEU A 209 1.05 11.02 -8.83
C LEU A 209 0.94 12.37 -9.56
N SER A 210 0.03 13.26 -9.11
CA SER A 210 -0.13 14.60 -9.67
C SER A 210 1.16 15.43 -9.49
N MET A 211 1.78 15.36 -8.32
CA MET A 211 3.06 16.03 -8.04
C MET A 211 4.17 15.49 -8.93
N LEU A 212 4.33 14.17 -9.03
CA LEU A 212 5.35 13.54 -9.89
C LEU A 212 5.20 13.96 -11.35
N ARG A 213 3.98 13.93 -11.90
CA ARG A 213 3.74 14.35 -13.28
C ARG A 213 4.08 15.82 -13.52
N ARG A 214 3.75 16.69 -12.57
CA ARG A 214 4.03 18.15 -12.65
C ARG A 214 5.53 18.46 -12.55
N LEU A 215 6.27 17.70 -11.75
CA LEU A 215 7.70 17.93 -11.51
C LEU A 215 8.63 17.17 -12.47
N GLY A 216 8.08 16.36 -13.38
CA GLY A 216 8.87 15.52 -14.27
C GLY A 216 9.57 14.38 -13.53
N GLY A 217 8.86 13.75 -12.57
CA GLY A 217 9.37 12.61 -11.80
C GLY A 217 9.73 11.43 -12.70
N SER A 218 10.64 10.57 -12.23
CA SER A 218 11.09 9.40 -12.99
C SER A 218 9.94 8.45 -13.30
N GLU A 219 10.00 7.79 -14.46
CA GLU A 219 9.01 6.81 -14.88
C GLU A 219 8.84 5.70 -13.83
N ASN A 220 9.92 5.24 -13.23
CA ASN A 220 9.89 4.25 -12.15
C ASN A 220 9.08 4.72 -10.94
N ALA A 221 9.23 5.98 -10.52
CA ALA A 221 8.45 6.55 -9.43
C ALA A 221 6.95 6.63 -9.78
N ILE A 222 6.63 7.07 -11.00
CA ILE A 222 5.25 7.15 -11.50
C ILE A 222 4.59 5.76 -11.49
N ILE A 223 5.26 4.74 -12.05
CA ILE A 223 4.76 3.36 -12.09
C ILE A 223 4.55 2.79 -10.68
N THR A 224 5.44 3.11 -9.74
CA THR A 224 5.30 2.66 -8.35
C THR A 224 4.03 3.24 -7.71
N VAL A 225 3.78 4.54 -7.86
CA VAL A 225 2.56 5.17 -7.33
C VAL A 225 1.31 4.67 -8.05
N GLN A 226 1.36 4.47 -9.37
CA GLN A 226 0.25 3.87 -10.13
C GLN A 226 -0.09 2.46 -9.63
N SER A 227 0.92 1.67 -9.24
CA SER A 227 0.69 0.34 -8.64
C SER A 227 -0.07 0.44 -7.32
N ASN A 228 0.29 1.39 -6.46
CA ASN A 228 -0.39 1.64 -5.18
C ASN A 228 -1.82 2.15 -5.41
N LEU A 229 -2.01 3.06 -6.36
CA LEU A 229 -3.35 3.53 -6.78
C LEU A 229 -4.24 2.39 -7.27
N ALA A 230 -3.70 1.49 -8.10
CA ALA A 230 -4.45 0.32 -8.59
C ALA A 230 -4.91 -0.58 -7.44
N ASN A 231 -4.08 -0.77 -6.40
CA ASN A 231 -4.46 -1.49 -5.18
C ASN A 231 -5.61 -0.76 -4.46
N ALA A 232 -5.51 0.56 -4.29
CA ALA A 232 -6.53 1.35 -3.62
C ALA A 232 -7.87 1.31 -4.37
N TYR A 233 -7.86 1.48 -5.70
CA TYR A 233 -9.06 1.33 -6.52
C TYR A 233 -9.69 -0.05 -6.42
N LYS A 234 -8.89 -1.13 -6.51
CA LYS A 234 -9.40 -2.50 -6.33
C LYS A 234 -10.11 -2.68 -5.00
N ARG A 235 -9.53 -2.17 -3.91
CA ARG A 235 -10.11 -2.30 -2.56
C ARG A 235 -11.40 -1.50 -2.39
N LEU A 236 -11.56 -0.43 -3.16
CA LEU A 236 -12.77 0.40 -3.20
C LEU A 236 -13.82 -0.09 -4.22
N GLY A 237 -13.62 -1.26 -4.83
CA GLY A 237 -14.53 -1.83 -5.84
C GLY A 237 -14.46 -1.17 -7.22
N ARG A 238 -13.52 -0.24 -7.45
CA ARG A 238 -13.33 0.48 -8.71
C ARG A 238 -12.46 -0.34 -9.68
N SER A 239 -12.95 -1.53 -10.04
CA SER A 239 -12.16 -2.55 -10.75
C SER A 239 -11.68 -2.13 -12.13
N GLU A 240 -12.47 -1.37 -12.89
CA GLU A 240 -12.06 -0.86 -14.21
C GLU A 240 -10.93 0.17 -14.13
N GLN A 241 -10.98 1.06 -13.12
CA GLN A 241 -9.91 2.03 -12.89
C GLN A 241 -8.63 1.32 -12.46
N ALA A 242 -8.74 0.29 -11.62
CA ALA A 242 -7.62 -0.57 -11.26
C ALA A 242 -7.03 -1.26 -12.49
N LEU A 243 -7.86 -1.84 -13.38
CA LEU A 243 -7.40 -2.53 -14.59
C LEU A 243 -6.62 -1.58 -15.51
N ARG A 244 -7.12 -0.36 -15.75
CA ARG A 244 -6.41 0.64 -16.57
C ARG A 244 -5.01 0.93 -16.04
N LEU A 245 -4.88 1.19 -14.75
CA LEU A 245 -3.56 1.42 -14.12
C LEU A 245 -2.67 0.18 -14.14
N ARG A 246 -3.24 -1.02 -13.94
CA ARG A 246 -2.48 -2.28 -14.03
C ARG A 246 -1.88 -2.50 -15.41
N ARG A 247 -2.61 -2.15 -16.46
CA ARG A 247 -2.10 -2.16 -17.84
C ARG A 247 -0.88 -1.23 -17.99
N GLU A 248 -1.00 0.03 -17.53
CA GLU A 248 0.10 1.00 -17.58
C GLU A 248 1.32 0.51 -16.78
N VAL A 249 1.09 -0.01 -15.57
CA VAL A 249 2.15 -0.55 -14.70
C VAL A 249 2.86 -1.74 -15.36
N TYR A 250 2.11 -2.71 -15.91
CA TYR A 250 2.71 -3.86 -16.58
C TYR A 250 3.52 -3.46 -17.80
N SER A 251 2.95 -2.64 -18.68
CA SER A 251 3.64 -2.15 -19.88
C SER A 251 4.89 -1.33 -19.54
N GLY A 252 4.81 -0.48 -18.51
CA GLY A 252 5.94 0.31 -18.05
C GLY A 252 7.05 -0.56 -17.44
N ARG A 253 6.71 -1.54 -16.60
CA ARG A 253 7.69 -2.49 -16.05
C ARG A 253 8.35 -3.34 -17.12
N LEU A 254 7.57 -3.83 -18.08
CA LEU A 254 8.11 -4.59 -19.20
C LEU A 254 9.17 -3.80 -19.99
N ARG A 255 8.91 -2.50 -20.21
CA ARG A 255 9.82 -1.60 -20.94
C ARG A 255 11.07 -1.24 -20.12
N LEU A 256 10.92 -0.96 -18.81
CA LEU A 256 12.03 -0.51 -17.95
C LEU A 256 12.91 -1.67 -17.47
N ASP A 257 12.28 -2.77 -17.07
CA ASP A 257 12.93 -3.82 -16.29
C ASP A 257 13.10 -5.12 -17.08
N GLY A 258 12.43 -5.24 -18.24
CA GLY A 258 12.42 -6.46 -19.07
C GLY A 258 11.42 -7.52 -18.56
N GLU A 259 11.22 -8.58 -19.38
CA GLU A 259 10.22 -9.63 -19.14
C GLU A 259 10.55 -10.50 -17.93
N GLU A 260 11.84 -10.78 -17.69
CA GLU A 260 12.31 -11.67 -16.62
C GLU A 260 12.45 -10.98 -15.26
N SER A 261 12.21 -9.68 -15.18
CA SER A 261 12.29 -8.96 -13.92
C SER A 261 11.16 -9.34 -12.96
N MET A 262 11.50 -9.51 -11.69
CA MET A 262 10.53 -9.78 -10.62
C MET A 262 9.44 -8.71 -10.53
N SER A 263 9.77 -7.44 -10.81
CA SER A 263 8.80 -6.34 -10.82
C SER A 263 7.80 -6.48 -11.96
N THR A 264 8.25 -6.90 -13.15
CA THR A 264 7.40 -7.17 -14.31
C THR A 264 6.50 -8.37 -14.07
N LEU A 265 7.03 -9.47 -13.54
CA LEU A 265 6.28 -10.68 -13.23
C LEU A 265 5.19 -10.41 -12.17
N LYS A 266 5.50 -9.65 -11.11
CA LYS A 266 4.49 -9.20 -10.13
C LYS A 266 3.42 -8.31 -10.77
N ALA A 267 3.82 -7.42 -11.67
CA ALA A 267 2.86 -6.57 -12.40
C ALA A 267 1.96 -7.39 -13.31
N ALA A 268 2.48 -8.40 -14.03
CA ALA A 268 1.71 -9.32 -14.86
C ALA A 268 0.67 -10.11 -14.03
N ASN A 269 1.08 -10.66 -12.89
CA ASN A 269 0.16 -11.37 -11.97
C ASN A 269 -0.97 -10.45 -11.49
N ASN A 270 -0.65 -9.24 -11.09
CA ASN A 270 -1.65 -8.27 -10.63
C ASN A 270 -2.59 -7.82 -11.76
N TYR A 271 -2.09 -7.73 -12.99
CA TYR A 271 -2.88 -7.40 -14.18
C TYR A 271 -3.84 -8.54 -14.54
N ALA A 272 -3.35 -9.79 -14.55
CA ALA A 272 -4.18 -10.99 -14.72
C ALA A 272 -5.27 -11.09 -13.65
N ALA A 273 -4.93 -10.85 -12.39
CA ALA A 273 -5.92 -10.84 -11.29
C ALA A 273 -7.00 -9.75 -11.45
N SER A 274 -6.69 -8.62 -12.10
CA SER A 274 -7.69 -7.59 -12.39
C SER A 274 -8.62 -7.96 -13.54
N PHE A 275 -8.11 -8.63 -14.58
CA PHE A 275 -8.93 -9.22 -15.62
C PHE A 275 -9.88 -10.28 -15.07
N LEU A 276 -9.37 -11.15 -14.19
CA LEU A 276 -10.18 -12.20 -13.58
C LEU A 276 -11.38 -11.65 -12.79
N VAL A 277 -11.18 -10.52 -12.06
CA VAL A 277 -12.26 -9.85 -11.32
C VAL A 277 -13.34 -9.29 -12.24
N LEU A 278 -12.97 -8.90 -13.46
CA LEU A 278 -13.90 -8.36 -14.46
C LEU A 278 -14.47 -9.43 -15.43
N GLY A 279 -14.12 -10.70 -15.22
CA GLY A 279 -14.59 -11.80 -16.09
C GLY A 279 -13.95 -11.85 -17.47
N CYS A 280 -12.82 -11.16 -17.67
CA CYS A 280 -12.07 -11.17 -18.93
C CYS A 280 -11.13 -12.40 -18.97
N TYR A 281 -11.71 -13.59 -19.08
CA TYR A 281 -11.01 -14.87 -18.91
C TYR A 281 -10.03 -15.20 -20.03
N GLU A 282 -10.33 -14.82 -21.26
CA GLU A 282 -9.47 -15.02 -22.43
C GLU A 282 -8.17 -14.23 -22.31
N GLU A 283 -8.25 -12.98 -21.84
CA GLU A 283 -7.09 -12.13 -21.61
C GLU A 283 -6.20 -12.67 -20.49
N VAL A 284 -6.80 -13.23 -19.42
CA VAL A 284 -6.05 -13.92 -18.36
C VAL A 284 -5.28 -15.10 -18.91
N SER A 285 -5.97 -15.96 -19.68
CA SER A 285 -5.38 -17.18 -20.26
C SER A 285 -4.23 -16.83 -21.20
N THR A 286 -4.44 -15.86 -22.10
CA THR A 286 -3.44 -15.41 -23.06
C THR A 286 -2.20 -14.85 -22.36
N LEU A 287 -2.39 -13.97 -21.38
CA LEU A 287 -1.29 -13.36 -20.62
C LEU A 287 -0.51 -14.43 -19.83
N LEU A 288 -1.21 -15.30 -19.11
CA LEU A 288 -0.57 -16.23 -18.18
C LEU A 288 0.03 -17.46 -18.89
N LYS A 289 -0.51 -17.92 -20.03
CA LYS A 289 0.18 -18.92 -20.88
C LYS A 289 1.58 -18.45 -21.25
N LYS A 290 1.75 -17.15 -21.53
CA LYS A 290 3.06 -16.56 -21.85
C LYS A 290 3.94 -16.40 -20.61
N GLN A 291 3.37 -15.97 -19.46
CA GLN A 291 4.17 -15.57 -18.29
C GLN A 291 4.51 -16.72 -17.33
N ILE A 292 3.73 -17.80 -17.29
CA ILE A 292 3.99 -18.95 -16.41
C ILE A 292 5.34 -19.62 -16.72
N PRO A 293 5.72 -19.91 -17.98
CA PRO A 293 7.06 -20.43 -18.27
C PRO A 293 8.20 -19.50 -17.81
N VAL A 294 8.01 -18.19 -17.96
CA VAL A 294 9.01 -17.20 -17.55
C VAL A 294 9.18 -17.17 -16.04
N VAL A 295 8.08 -17.06 -15.28
CA VAL A 295 8.15 -17.01 -13.81
C VAL A 295 8.73 -18.30 -13.22
N ARG A 296 8.40 -19.47 -13.80
CA ARG A 296 8.97 -20.76 -13.40
C ARG A 296 10.49 -20.79 -13.57
N ARG A 297 11.01 -20.25 -14.68
CA ARG A 297 12.45 -20.17 -14.93
C ARG A 297 13.16 -19.21 -13.98
N VAL A 298 12.53 -18.06 -13.67
CA VAL A 298 13.15 -17.00 -12.87
C VAL A 298 13.15 -17.29 -11.37
N VAL A 299 12.02 -17.76 -10.83
CA VAL A 299 11.85 -17.94 -9.37
C VAL A 299 11.55 -19.39 -8.96
N GLY A 300 11.32 -20.26 -9.91
CA GLY A 300 11.03 -21.68 -9.67
C GLY A 300 9.54 -21.97 -9.46
N GLU A 301 9.24 -23.28 -9.47
CA GLU A 301 7.87 -23.81 -9.37
C GLU A 301 7.23 -23.58 -7.99
N SER A 302 8.05 -23.53 -6.95
CA SER A 302 7.61 -23.45 -5.55
C SER A 302 7.35 -22.02 -5.07
N ASP A 303 7.72 -21.02 -5.85
CA ASP A 303 7.53 -19.63 -5.47
C ASP A 303 6.05 -19.24 -5.44
N ILE A 304 5.67 -18.44 -4.45
CA ILE A 304 4.28 -17.99 -4.27
C ILE A 304 3.74 -17.27 -5.51
N LEU A 305 4.58 -16.54 -6.23
CA LEU A 305 4.17 -15.85 -7.45
C LEU A 305 3.80 -16.86 -8.56
N THR A 306 4.60 -17.91 -8.72
CA THR A 306 4.31 -19.00 -9.68
C THR A 306 2.99 -19.70 -9.33
N LEU A 307 2.81 -20.04 -8.05
CA LEU A 307 1.58 -20.68 -7.56
C LEU A 307 0.34 -19.79 -7.79
N ASN A 308 0.45 -18.48 -7.54
CA ASN A 308 -0.64 -17.52 -7.76
C ASN A 308 -0.97 -17.37 -9.26
N MET A 309 0.03 -17.31 -10.15
CA MET A 309 -0.22 -17.23 -11.59
C MET A 309 -0.92 -18.50 -12.11
N ARG A 310 -0.49 -19.68 -11.66
CA ARG A 310 -1.14 -20.95 -12.02
C ARG A 310 -2.57 -21.02 -11.49
N LEU A 311 -2.82 -20.54 -10.28
CA LEU A 311 -4.16 -20.43 -9.72
C LEU A 311 -5.05 -19.50 -10.54
N CYS A 312 -4.54 -18.30 -10.90
CA CYS A 312 -5.29 -17.36 -11.73
C CYS A 312 -5.59 -17.94 -13.13
N TYR A 313 -4.62 -18.61 -13.72
CA TYR A 313 -4.78 -19.29 -15.03
C TYR A 313 -5.88 -20.35 -14.98
N ALA A 314 -5.81 -21.26 -14.02
CA ALA A 314 -6.82 -22.30 -13.87
C ALA A 314 -8.22 -21.71 -13.61
N ARG A 315 -8.31 -20.65 -12.80
CA ARG A 315 -9.59 -19.94 -12.58
C ARG A 315 -10.16 -19.35 -13.87
N ALA A 316 -9.32 -18.86 -14.75
CA ALA A 316 -9.78 -18.36 -16.04
C ALA A 316 -10.32 -19.48 -16.94
N LEU A 317 -9.67 -20.64 -16.95
CA LEU A 317 -10.10 -21.79 -17.75
C LEU A 317 -11.49 -22.30 -17.38
N TYR A 318 -11.81 -22.42 -16.08
CA TYR A 318 -13.13 -22.90 -15.67
C TYR A 318 -14.15 -21.81 -15.39
N GLY A 319 -13.73 -20.54 -15.28
CA GLY A 319 -14.60 -19.41 -14.94
C GLY A 319 -15.42 -18.89 -16.12
N ASP A 320 -14.99 -19.13 -17.37
CA ASP A 320 -15.74 -18.75 -18.56
C ASP A 320 -16.98 -19.66 -18.72
N ASN A 321 -18.14 -19.05 -18.94
CA ASN A 321 -19.37 -19.79 -19.23
C ASN A 321 -19.25 -20.65 -20.50
N ARG A 322 -18.35 -20.30 -21.43
CA ARG A 322 -18.04 -21.01 -22.67
C ARG A 322 -16.95 -22.08 -22.49
N ALA A 323 -16.41 -22.28 -21.29
CA ALA A 323 -15.34 -23.23 -21.03
C ALA A 323 -15.72 -24.64 -21.53
N THR A 324 -14.87 -25.25 -22.30
CA THR A 324 -15.04 -26.62 -22.78
C THR A 324 -14.69 -27.64 -21.69
N LEU A 325 -15.04 -28.92 -21.91
CA LEU A 325 -14.57 -29.99 -21.01
C LEU A 325 -13.04 -30.09 -21.01
N ILE A 326 -12.39 -29.77 -22.11
CA ILE A 326 -10.94 -29.75 -22.24
C ILE A 326 -10.36 -28.67 -21.33
N ASP A 327 -10.93 -27.47 -21.37
CA ASP A 327 -10.47 -26.34 -20.49
C ASP A 327 -10.61 -26.69 -19.02
N ILE A 328 -11.74 -27.30 -18.63
CA ILE A 328 -11.99 -27.70 -17.25
C ILE A 328 -11.02 -28.80 -16.80
N ARG A 329 -10.72 -29.79 -17.67
CA ARG A 329 -9.70 -30.81 -17.38
C ARG A 329 -8.32 -30.22 -17.23
N GLU A 330 -7.91 -29.30 -18.11
CA GLU A 330 -6.64 -28.57 -18.00
C GLU A 330 -6.57 -27.78 -16.68
N ALA A 331 -7.66 -27.12 -16.27
CA ALA A 331 -7.75 -26.42 -15.00
C ALA A 331 -7.56 -27.37 -13.82
N VAL A 332 -8.23 -28.53 -13.82
CA VAL A 332 -8.10 -29.54 -12.76
C VAL A 332 -6.66 -30.03 -12.65
N THR A 333 -6.05 -30.47 -13.76
CA THR A 333 -4.65 -30.93 -13.76
C THR A 333 -3.70 -29.86 -13.25
N THR A 334 -3.88 -28.61 -13.70
CA THR A 334 -3.06 -27.46 -13.24
C THR A 334 -3.21 -27.25 -11.74
N LEU A 335 -4.44 -27.34 -11.20
CA LEU A 335 -4.70 -27.14 -9.78
C LEU A 335 -4.21 -28.29 -8.92
N GLU A 336 -4.32 -29.54 -9.34
CA GLU A 336 -3.79 -30.72 -8.64
C GLU A 336 -2.27 -30.62 -8.44
N GLU A 337 -1.56 -30.30 -9.52
CA GLU A 337 -0.10 -30.11 -9.44
C GLU A 337 0.27 -28.93 -8.52
N THR A 338 -0.45 -27.81 -8.67
CA THR A 338 -0.19 -26.58 -7.90
C THR A 338 -0.49 -26.78 -6.42
N GLU A 339 -1.56 -27.50 -6.09
CA GLU A 339 -1.97 -27.82 -4.73
C GLU A 339 -0.95 -28.72 -4.04
N ARG A 340 -0.47 -29.77 -4.71
CA ARG A 340 0.57 -30.66 -4.20
C ARG A 340 1.86 -29.89 -3.85
N ILE A 341 2.28 -28.95 -4.73
CA ILE A 341 3.45 -28.10 -4.47
C ILE A 341 3.18 -27.15 -3.29
N ALA A 342 2.04 -26.46 -3.32
CA ALA A 342 1.68 -25.49 -2.29
C ALA A 342 1.60 -26.10 -0.89
N ARG A 343 0.97 -27.26 -0.75
CA ARG A 343 0.92 -27.99 0.54
C ARG A 343 2.30 -28.38 1.05
N ARG A 344 3.18 -28.85 0.17
CA ARG A 344 4.54 -29.26 0.55
C ARG A 344 5.38 -28.07 1.02
N VAL A 345 5.25 -26.90 0.39
CA VAL A 345 6.13 -25.75 0.61
C VAL A 345 5.57 -24.79 1.67
N LEU A 346 4.27 -24.56 1.66
CA LEU A 346 3.61 -23.56 2.49
C LEU A 346 2.84 -24.17 3.67
N GLY A 347 2.50 -25.46 3.58
CA GLY A 347 1.58 -26.12 4.51
C GLY A 347 0.10 -25.87 4.13
N SER A 348 -0.78 -26.78 4.59
CA SER A 348 -2.22 -26.72 4.26
C SER A 348 -2.97 -25.52 4.84
N ALA A 349 -2.50 -24.99 5.97
CA ALA A 349 -3.12 -23.81 6.62
C ALA A 349 -2.76 -22.46 5.95
N HIS A 350 -1.81 -22.44 5.02
CA HIS A 350 -1.43 -21.20 4.35
C HIS A 350 -2.55 -20.70 3.41
N PRO A 351 -2.89 -19.40 3.43
CA PRO A 351 -4.02 -18.86 2.64
C PRO A 351 -3.96 -19.18 1.14
N VAL A 352 -2.77 -19.20 0.54
CA VAL A 352 -2.58 -19.57 -0.88
C VAL A 352 -2.92 -21.03 -1.10
N ALA A 353 -2.44 -21.95 -0.25
CA ALA A 353 -2.74 -23.37 -0.36
C ALA A 353 -4.24 -23.64 -0.20
N ALA A 354 -4.88 -23.03 0.80
CA ALA A 354 -6.33 -23.11 1.02
C ALA A 354 -7.14 -22.55 -0.17
N GLY A 355 -6.65 -21.46 -0.78
CA GLY A 355 -7.28 -20.86 -1.97
C GLY A 355 -7.18 -21.76 -3.22
N ILE A 356 -6.06 -22.46 -3.41
CA ILE A 356 -5.86 -23.43 -4.50
C ILE A 356 -6.76 -24.65 -4.29
N GLU A 357 -6.80 -25.20 -3.07
CA GLU A 357 -7.69 -26.33 -2.73
C GLU A 357 -9.16 -25.99 -2.96
N GLY A 358 -9.61 -24.80 -2.56
CA GLY A 358 -10.97 -24.33 -2.81
C GLY A 358 -11.31 -24.25 -4.29
N SER A 359 -10.36 -23.77 -5.11
CA SER A 359 -10.51 -23.70 -6.58
C SER A 359 -10.50 -25.08 -7.23
N LEU A 360 -9.66 -26.02 -6.75
CA LEU A 360 -9.66 -27.41 -7.22
C LEU A 360 -10.99 -28.10 -6.95
N ARG A 361 -11.52 -27.97 -5.74
CA ARG A 361 -12.86 -28.54 -5.40
C ARG A 361 -13.97 -28.00 -6.31
N LEU A 362 -13.91 -26.71 -6.66
CA LEU A 362 -14.88 -26.11 -7.58
C LEU A 362 -14.72 -26.66 -9.01
N ALA A 363 -13.49 -26.71 -9.53
CA ALA A 363 -13.21 -27.23 -10.88
C ALA A 363 -13.64 -28.70 -11.04
N LEU A 364 -13.39 -29.55 -10.02
CA LEU A 364 -13.83 -30.95 -10.00
C LEU A 364 -15.37 -31.08 -10.03
N ARG A 365 -16.09 -30.24 -9.29
CA ARG A 365 -17.56 -30.20 -9.34
C ARG A 365 -18.06 -29.83 -10.73
N MET A 366 -17.45 -28.84 -11.38
CA MET A 366 -17.81 -28.41 -12.73
C MET A 366 -17.51 -29.51 -13.77
N LEU A 367 -16.37 -30.18 -13.64
CA LEU A 367 -16.01 -31.30 -14.48
C LEU A 367 -17.05 -32.44 -14.38
N SER A 368 -17.42 -32.82 -13.16
CA SER A 368 -18.43 -33.85 -12.90
C SER A 368 -19.83 -33.47 -13.41
N ALA A 369 -20.21 -32.22 -13.31
CA ALA A 369 -21.51 -31.75 -13.79
C ALA A 369 -21.60 -31.78 -15.33
N ARG A 370 -20.56 -31.25 -16.01
CA ARG A 370 -20.52 -31.26 -17.50
C ARG A 370 -20.31 -32.63 -18.09
N GLY A 371 -19.49 -33.49 -17.47
CA GLY A 371 -19.31 -34.88 -17.95
C GLY A 371 -20.60 -35.69 -17.88
N ARG A 372 -21.51 -35.42 -16.96
CA ARG A 372 -22.84 -36.05 -16.94
C ARG A 372 -23.77 -35.57 -18.05
N LEU A 373 -23.65 -34.28 -18.44
CA LEU A 373 -24.45 -33.75 -19.55
C LEU A 373 -24.05 -34.30 -20.91
N GLU A 374 -22.74 -34.55 -21.14
CA GLU A 374 -22.27 -35.16 -22.41
C GLU A 374 -22.63 -36.66 -22.54
N VAL A 375 -22.84 -37.38 -21.44
CA VAL A 375 -23.27 -38.78 -21.46
C VAL A 375 -24.78 -38.92 -21.68
N CYS A 376 -25.55 -37.83 -21.48
CA CYS A 376 -27.00 -37.81 -21.68
C CYS A 376 -27.45 -37.23 -23.03
N LEU A 377 -26.51 -36.77 -23.86
CA LEU A 377 -26.71 -36.35 -25.26
C LEU A 377 -26.15 -37.39 -26.21
#